data_806e23c0d69bf57cbd9e25c04eb9a5fb
#
_entry.id   806e23c0d69bf57cbd9e25c04eb9a5fb
#
_cell.length_a   1.000
_cell.length_b   1.000
_cell.length_c   1.000
_cell.angle_alpha   90.00
_cell.angle_beta   90.00
_cell.angle_gamma   90.00
#
_symmetry.space_group_name_H-M   'P 1'
#
loop_
_entity.id
_entity.type
_entity.pdbx_description
1 polymer ?
#
loop_
_entity_poly.entity_id
_entity_poly.type
_entity_poly.pdbx_seq_one_letter_code
_entity_poly.pdbx_strand_id
1 'polypeptide(L)'
;MAVREILKMGDPRLLRITQPVREFGTPALLALIDDLFETMAAARGAGLAAPQIGEDLQLVIFGFDRNERYPDAPAVPKTVLINPTITPLDDTMEQGWEGCLSVPGLRGVVPRHARIRYTGFDPHGRPIDRGAEGFHARVVQHECDHLIGRLYPTRMTDLTQLGFTSVLFPGMDDNDE
;
A
#
# COMPACT_ATOMS: atom_id res chain seq x y z
N MET A 1 1.74 -5.03 -20.44
CA MET A 1 2.22 -5.60 -19.17
C MET A 1 3.70 -5.29 -19.07
N ALA A 2 4.09 -4.48 -18.10
CA ALA A 2 5.48 -4.08 -17.88
C ALA A 2 5.75 -3.80 -16.41
N VAL A 3 6.91 -4.25 -15.92
CA VAL A 3 7.43 -3.83 -14.63
C VAL A 3 7.83 -2.35 -14.74
N ARG A 4 7.25 -1.51 -13.89
CA ARG A 4 7.46 -0.06 -13.87
C ARG A 4 8.49 0.31 -12.79
N GLU A 5 9.17 1.42 -12.99
CA GLU A 5 10.03 1.99 -11.95
C GLU A 5 9.19 2.48 -10.78
N ILE A 6 9.59 2.10 -9.55
CA ILE A 6 8.97 2.58 -8.32
C ILE A 6 9.68 3.86 -7.86
N LEU A 7 8.90 4.93 -7.72
CA LEU A 7 9.38 6.22 -7.23
C LEU A 7 9.81 6.11 -5.77
N LYS A 8 10.90 6.75 -5.42
CA LYS A 8 11.47 6.74 -4.05
C LYS A 8 11.13 8.02 -3.30
N MET A 9 11.05 7.92 -1.99
CA MET A 9 10.87 9.05 -1.07
C MET A 9 11.83 10.19 -1.41
N GLY A 10 11.29 11.40 -1.55
CA GLY A 10 11.98 12.58 -2.07
C GLY A 10 11.45 13.01 -3.45
N ASP A 11 10.82 12.10 -4.21
CA ASP A 11 10.14 12.48 -5.44
C ASP A 11 8.84 13.24 -5.12
N PRO A 12 8.67 14.48 -5.63
CA PRO A 12 7.50 15.30 -5.31
C PRO A 12 6.17 14.72 -5.80
N ARG A 13 6.19 13.79 -6.75
CA ARG A 13 4.98 13.11 -7.22
C ARG A 13 4.33 12.25 -6.13
N LEU A 14 5.13 11.71 -5.19
CA LEU A 14 4.64 10.94 -4.04
C LEU A 14 3.90 11.78 -2.99
N LEU A 15 4.01 13.11 -3.06
CA LEU A 15 3.37 14.03 -2.10
C LEU A 15 2.07 14.65 -2.64
N ARG A 16 1.61 14.22 -3.82
CA ARG A 16 0.38 14.73 -4.44
C ARG A 16 -0.86 14.05 -3.87
N ILE A 17 -1.96 14.80 -3.84
CA ILE A 17 -3.30 14.23 -3.70
C ILE A 17 -3.72 13.78 -5.10
N THR A 18 -3.99 12.50 -5.26
CA THR A 18 -4.28 11.91 -6.57
C THR A 18 -5.70 12.20 -7.06
N GLN A 19 -5.89 12.07 -8.38
CA GLN A 19 -7.17 12.32 -9.05
C GLN A 19 -8.06 11.07 -9.04
N PRO A 20 -9.38 11.23 -8.91
CA PRO A 20 -10.29 10.10 -9.01
C PRO A 20 -10.30 9.50 -10.42
N VAL A 21 -10.38 8.18 -10.50
CA VAL A 21 -10.69 7.46 -11.74
C VAL A 21 -12.13 7.76 -12.13
N ARG A 22 -12.35 8.22 -13.35
CA ARG A 22 -13.69 8.59 -13.87
C ARG A 22 -14.28 7.57 -14.82
N GLU A 23 -13.44 6.81 -15.52
CA GLU A 23 -13.85 5.82 -16.51
C GLU A 23 -13.31 4.43 -16.11
N PHE A 24 -14.24 3.48 -15.95
CA PHE A 24 -13.93 2.10 -15.54
C PHE A 24 -13.93 1.17 -16.76
N GLY A 25 -13.23 0.05 -16.64
CA GLY A 25 -13.21 -1.00 -17.67
C GLY A 25 -12.49 -0.60 -18.96
N THR A 26 -11.85 0.54 -19.02
CA THR A 26 -11.12 0.97 -20.22
C THR A 26 -9.86 0.12 -20.41
N PRO A 27 -9.43 -0.14 -21.67
CA PRO A 27 -8.19 -0.86 -21.92
C PRO A 27 -6.97 -0.24 -21.24
N ALA A 28 -6.92 1.10 -21.15
CA ALA A 28 -5.81 1.82 -20.49
C ALA A 28 -5.80 1.56 -18.97
N LEU A 29 -6.96 1.62 -18.30
CA LEU A 29 -7.06 1.32 -16.87
C LEU A 29 -6.69 -0.14 -16.58
N LEU A 30 -7.17 -1.08 -17.39
CA LEU A 30 -6.85 -2.51 -17.20
C LEU A 30 -5.36 -2.78 -17.41
N ALA A 31 -4.73 -2.17 -18.42
CA ALA A 31 -3.30 -2.28 -18.65
C ALA A 31 -2.48 -1.70 -17.49
N LEU A 32 -2.90 -0.57 -16.92
CA LEU A 32 -2.26 0.02 -15.74
C LEU A 32 -2.36 -0.89 -14.51
N ILE A 33 -3.50 -1.54 -14.30
CA ILE A 33 -3.70 -2.51 -13.21
C ILE A 33 -2.76 -3.71 -13.39
N ASP A 34 -2.61 -4.22 -14.61
CA ASP A 34 -1.68 -5.30 -14.91
C ASP A 34 -0.23 -4.88 -14.62
N ASP A 35 0.19 -3.67 -15.05
CA ASP A 35 1.53 -3.12 -14.76
C ASP A 35 1.76 -3.01 -13.24
N LEU A 36 0.75 -2.57 -12.48
CA LEU A 36 0.84 -2.50 -11.01
C LEU A 36 1.08 -3.88 -10.40
N PHE A 37 0.32 -4.91 -10.80
CA PHE A 37 0.50 -6.26 -10.28
C PHE A 37 1.85 -6.86 -10.65
N GLU A 38 2.33 -6.67 -11.88
CA GLU A 38 3.65 -7.13 -12.30
C GLU A 38 4.77 -6.43 -11.51
N THR A 39 4.65 -5.12 -11.33
CA THR A 39 5.60 -4.33 -10.55
C THR A 39 5.61 -4.75 -9.08
N MET A 40 4.43 -4.92 -8.47
CA MET A 40 4.30 -5.39 -7.10
C MET A 40 4.91 -6.78 -6.91
N ALA A 41 4.65 -7.69 -7.84
CA ALA A 41 5.20 -9.06 -7.79
C ALA A 41 6.72 -9.07 -7.94
N ALA A 42 7.27 -8.29 -8.88
CA ALA A 42 8.72 -8.17 -9.08
C ALA A 42 9.44 -7.59 -7.84
N ALA A 43 8.77 -6.66 -7.14
CA ALA A 43 9.29 -6.05 -5.91
C ALA A 43 8.87 -6.82 -4.62
N ARG A 44 8.23 -8.00 -4.72
CA ARG A 44 7.76 -8.80 -3.59
C ARG A 44 6.88 -8.01 -2.60
N GLY A 45 6.14 -7.01 -3.11
CA GLY A 45 5.30 -6.12 -2.31
C GLY A 45 4.04 -6.81 -1.77
N ALA A 46 3.46 -6.25 -0.71
CA ALA A 46 2.14 -6.62 -0.17
C ALA A 46 1.01 -5.78 -0.78
N GLY A 47 1.36 -4.61 -1.31
CA GLY A 47 0.52 -3.67 -2.01
C GLY A 47 1.34 -2.70 -2.85
N LEU A 48 0.66 -1.95 -3.70
CA LEU A 48 1.25 -0.88 -4.52
C LEU A 48 0.16 0.11 -4.94
N ALA A 49 0.46 1.39 -4.85
CA ALA A 49 -0.42 2.47 -5.25
C ALA A 49 0.03 3.09 -6.59
N ALA A 50 -0.92 3.53 -7.41
CA ALA A 50 -0.63 4.14 -8.70
C ALA A 50 0.38 5.32 -8.63
N PRO A 51 0.33 6.23 -7.64
CA PRO A 51 1.33 7.29 -7.53
C PRO A 51 2.76 6.78 -7.31
N GLN A 52 2.96 5.58 -6.77
CA GLN A 52 4.29 4.99 -6.62
C GLN A 52 4.97 4.63 -7.96
N ILE A 53 4.20 4.46 -9.02
CA ILE A 53 4.72 4.30 -10.39
C ILE A 53 4.49 5.54 -11.26
N GLY A 54 4.19 6.68 -10.64
CA GLY A 54 4.08 7.99 -11.29
C GLY A 54 2.70 8.33 -11.86
N GLU A 55 1.69 7.47 -11.65
CA GLU A 55 0.33 7.68 -12.14
C GLU A 55 -0.53 8.44 -11.13
N ASP A 56 -1.10 9.57 -11.54
CA ASP A 56 -1.89 10.47 -10.68
C ASP A 56 -3.36 10.02 -10.61
N LEU A 57 -3.59 8.81 -10.07
CA LEU A 57 -4.92 8.20 -9.99
C LEU A 57 -5.19 7.60 -8.61
N GLN A 58 -6.45 7.69 -8.15
CA GLN A 58 -6.93 7.03 -6.94
C GLN A 58 -7.14 5.53 -7.19
N LEU A 59 -6.03 4.81 -7.27
CA LEU A 59 -5.97 3.38 -7.54
C LEU A 59 -4.88 2.74 -6.69
N VAL A 60 -5.24 1.71 -5.94
CA VAL A 60 -4.32 0.84 -5.20
C VAL A 60 -4.62 -0.62 -5.50
N ILE A 61 -3.58 -1.43 -5.42
CA ILE A 61 -3.68 -2.88 -5.42
C ILE A 61 -3.04 -3.43 -4.15
N PHE A 62 -3.55 -4.53 -3.64
CA PHE A 62 -2.95 -5.24 -2.50
C PHE A 62 -3.43 -6.68 -2.48
N GLY A 63 -2.73 -7.50 -1.69
CA GLY A 63 -3.13 -8.86 -1.41
C GLY A 63 -2.07 -9.88 -1.79
N PHE A 64 -2.01 -10.93 -0.97
CA PHE A 64 -1.09 -12.07 -1.11
C PHE A 64 -1.61 -13.26 -0.30
N ASP A 65 -1.21 -14.46 -0.69
CA ASP A 65 -1.43 -15.67 0.11
C ASP A 65 -0.32 -15.85 1.14
N ARG A 66 0.93 -15.58 0.73
CA ARG A 66 2.12 -15.48 1.57
C ARG A 66 2.99 -14.33 1.11
N ASN A 67 3.67 -13.66 2.04
CA ASN A 67 4.59 -12.59 1.71
C ASN A 67 5.91 -12.77 2.48
N GLU A 68 7.04 -12.77 1.77
CA GLU A 68 8.36 -12.98 2.35
C GLU A 68 8.78 -11.83 3.29
N ARG A 69 8.32 -10.62 3.00
CA ARG A 69 8.58 -9.43 3.83
C ARG A 69 7.78 -9.42 5.15
N TYR A 70 6.70 -10.20 5.20
CA TYR A 70 5.79 -10.33 6.34
C TYR A 70 5.42 -11.80 6.54
N PRO A 71 6.39 -12.67 6.94
CA PRO A 71 6.20 -14.13 6.94
C PRO A 71 5.11 -14.61 7.89
N ASP A 72 4.86 -13.86 8.97
CA ASP A 72 3.85 -14.17 9.98
C ASP A 72 2.48 -13.51 9.71
N ALA A 73 2.38 -12.69 8.65
CA ALA A 73 1.13 -12.04 8.32
C ALA A 73 0.11 -13.03 7.73
N PRO A 74 -1.16 -12.93 8.12
CA PRO A 74 -2.22 -13.70 7.49
C PRO A 74 -2.40 -13.29 6.04
N ALA A 75 -2.94 -14.19 5.20
CA ALA A 75 -3.28 -13.90 3.82
C ALA A 75 -4.20 -12.69 3.72
N VAL A 76 -3.95 -11.85 2.73
CA VAL A 76 -4.78 -10.68 2.40
C VAL A 76 -5.40 -10.90 1.03
N PRO A 77 -6.74 -10.77 0.88
CA PRO A 77 -7.42 -11.01 -0.39
C PRO A 77 -6.89 -10.10 -1.50
N LYS A 78 -6.51 -10.69 -2.64
CA LYS A 78 -6.08 -9.94 -3.82
C LYS A 78 -7.18 -8.97 -4.25
N THR A 79 -6.90 -7.69 -4.24
CA THR A 79 -7.88 -6.63 -4.44
C THR A 79 -7.31 -5.52 -5.31
N VAL A 80 -8.13 -5.03 -6.23
CA VAL A 80 -7.97 -3.73 -6.90
C VAL A 80 -9.01 -2.81 -6.29
N LEU A 81 -8.58 -1.69 -5.74
CA LEU A 81 -9.45 -0.74 -5.06
C LEU A 81 -9.29 0.65 -5.68
N ILE A 82 -10.37 1.14 -6.27
CA ILE A 82 -10.42 2.41 -7.01
C ILE A 82 -11.32 3.40 -6.25
N ASN A 83 -10.88 4.67 -6.15
CA ASN A 83 -11.57 5.74 -5.45
C ASN A 83 -11.97 5.33 -4.02
N PRO A 84 -11.01 4.91 -3.19
CA PRO A 84 -11.29 4.35 -1.88
C PRO A 84 -11.78 5.40 -0.88
N THR A 85 -12.62 4.93 0.05
CA THR A 85 -12.91 5.63 1.29
C THR A 85 -12.70 4.66 2.45
N ILE A 86 -11.98 5.12 3.49
CA ILE A 86 -11.74 4.34 4.71
C ILE A 86 -12.51 4.98 5.87
N THR A 87 -13.20 4.15 6.63
CA THR A 87 -13.91 4.54 7.84
C THR A 87 -13.43 3.64 8.99
N PRO A 88 -12.78 4.19 10.04
CA PRO A 88 -12.51 3.44 11.25
C PRO A 88 -13.80 2.93 11.87
N LEU A 89 -13.81 1.69 12.36
CA LEU A 89 -14.98 1.11 13.04
C LEU A 89 -15.02 1.44 14.54
N ASP A 90 -13.87 1.77 15.09
CA ASP A 90 -13.68 2.25 16.46
C ASP A 90 -12.34 2.98 16.60
N ASP A 91 -12.04 3.47 17.81
CA ASP A 91 -10.82 4.23 18.11
C ASP A 91 -9.62 3.32 18.49
N THR A 92 -9.76 2.00 18.37
CA THR A 92 -8.69 1.06 18.71
C THR A 92 -7.54 1.20 17.70
N MET A 93 -6.35 1.50 18.22
CA MET A 93 -5.13 1.62 17.45
C MET A 93 -4.19 0.46 17.75
N GLU A 94 -3.53 -0.05 16.71
CA GLU A 94 -2.49 -1.06 16.81
C GLU A 94 -1.16 -0.53 16.27
N GLN A 95 -0.09 -0.69 17.07
CA GLN A 95 1.28 -0.45 16.61
C GLN A 95 1.77 -1.66 15.80
N GLY A 96 2.49 -1.40 14.72
CA GLY A 96 3.07 -2.49 13.95
C GLY A 96 4.13 -2.01 12.96
N TRP A 97 5.03 -2.91 12.61
CA TRP A 97 6.09 -2.64 11.66
C TRP A 97 5.54 -2.47 10.25
N GLU A 98 6.00 -1.42 9.58
CA GLU A 98 5.75 -1.18 8.15
C GLU A 98 7.07 -0.92 7.41
N GLY A 99 7.12 -1.39 6.18
CA GLY A 99 8.06 -0.98 5.16
C GLY A 99 7.28 -0.49 3.94
N CYS A 100 7.94 0.17 3.02
CA CYS A 100 7.33 0.68 1.79
C CYS A 100 8.30 0.54 0.63
N LEU A 101 7.83 0.13 -0.53
CA LEU A 101 8.64 0.04 -1.75
C LEU A 101 9.20 1.39 -2.18
N SER A 102 8.54 2.50 -1.79
CA SER A 102 9.03 3.86 -2.01
C SER A 102 9.98 4.38 -0.91
N VAL A 103 10.22 3.60 0.16
CA VAL A 103 11.14 3.90 1.26
C VAL A 103 12.05 2.69 1.50
N PRO A 104 12.91 2.38 0.51
CA PRO A 104 13.68 1.15 0.49
C PRO A 104 14.63 1.03 1.69
N GLY A 105 14.83 -0.21 2.15
CA GLY A 105 15.76 -0.56 3.23
C GLY A 105 15.34 -0.13 4.63
N LEU A 106 14.26 0.63 4.79
CA LEU A 106 13.79 1.13 6.08
C LEU A 106 12.50 0.47 6.53
N ARG A 107 12.38 0.30 7.86
CA ARG A 107 11.13 -0.07 8.54
C ARG A 107 10.89 0.80 9.75
N GLY A 108 9.61 1.00 10.07
CA GLY A 108 9.21 1.77 11.24
C GLY A 108 7.92 1.27 11.86
N VAL A 109 7.73 1.58 13.15
CA VAL A 109 6.50 1.26 13.87
C VAL A 109 5.46 2.35 13.65
N VAL A 110 4.30 1.94 13.12
CA VAL A 110 3.23 2.85 12.71
C VAL A 110 1.94 2.50 13.43
N PRO A 111 1.28 3.49 14.07
CA PRO A 111 -0.07 3.29 14.60
C PRO A 111 -1.09 3.28 13.45
N ARG A 112 -1.98 2.29 13.45
CA ARG A 112 -3.09 2.17 12.51
C ARG A 112 -4.37 1.82 13.25
N HIS A 113 -5.53 2.22 12.70
CA HIS A 113 -6.79 1.69 13.19
C HIS A 113 -6.81 0.17 13.04
N ALA A 114 -7.12 -0.53 14.15
CA ALA A 114 -7.12 -1.98 14.18
C ALA A 114 -8.22 -2.57 13.30
N ARG A 115 -9.37 -1.86 13.21
CA ARG A 115 -10.54 -2.28 12.43
C ARG A 115 -11.09 -1.14 11.60
N ILE A 116 -11.28 -1.41 10.31
CA ILE A 116 -11.79 -0.44 9.35
C ILE A 116 -12.88 -1.06 8.47
N ARG A 117 -13.73 -0.19 7.92
CA ARG A 117 -14.51 -0.47 6.72
C ARG A 117 -13.89 0.31 5.58
N TYR A 118 -13.69 -0.32 4.44
CA TYR A 118 -13.28 0.36 3.24
C TYR A 118 -14.28 0.13 2.11
N THR A 119 -14.53 1.19 1.35
CA THR A 119 -15.39 1.19 0.19
C THR A 119 -14.63 1.73 -1.01
N GLY A 120 -15.11 1.45 -2.20
CA GLY A 120 -14.54 1.90 -3.47
C GLY A 120 -15.14 1.12 -4.62
N PHE A 121 -14.38 0.99 -5.69
CA PHE A 121 -14.83 0.30 -6.90
C PHE A 121 -13.79 -0.69 -7.39
N ASP A 122 -14.27 -1.75 -8.05
CA ASP A 122 -13.43 -2.68 -8.81
C ASP A 122 -13.06 -2.09 -10.20
N PRO A 123 -12.24 -2.78 -11.01
CA PRO A 123 -11.85 -2.28 -12.34
C PRO A 123 -13.01 -2.00 -13.30
N HIS A 124 -14.18 -2.60 -13.06
CA HIS A 124 -15.38 -2.46 -13.89
C HIS A 124 -16.42 -1.50 -13.30
N GLY A 125 -16.07 -0.76 -12.24
CA GLY A 125 -16.97 0.18 -11.58
C GLY A 125 -18.02 -0.47 -10.66
N ARG A 126 -17.88 -1.76 -10.34
CA ARG A 126 -18.75 -2.42 -9.37
C ARG A 126 -18.32 -2.03 -7.95
N PRO A 127 -19.26 -1.73 -7.05
CA PRO A 127 -18.91 -1.29 -5.70
C PRO A 127 -18.23 -2.40 -4.89
N ILE A 128 -17.22 -1.99 -4.13
CA ILE A 128 -16.57 -2.78 -3.09
C ILE A 128 -16.96 -2.17 -1.76
N ASP A 129 -17.35 -3.01 -0.80
CA ASP A 129 -17.67 -2.64 0.58
C ASP A 129 -17.26 -3.79 1.50
N ARG A 130 -16.17 -3.59 2.28
CA ARG A 130 -15.58 -4.65 3.10
C ARG A 130 -15.12 -4.13 4.45
N GLY A 131 -15.24 -4.98 5.48
CA GLY A 131 -14.53 -4.84 6.73
C GLY A 131 -13.13 -5.46 6.64
N ALA A 132 -12.19 -4.88 7.37
CA ALA A 132 -10.85 -5.44 7.55
C ALA A 132 -10.35 -5.17 8.96
N GLU A 133 -9.51 -6.09 9.46
CA GLU A 133 -8.87 -5.97 10.76
C GLU A 133 -7.40 -6.42 10.71
N GLY A 134 -6.62 -6.04 11.73
CA GLY A 134 -5.22 -6.43 11.89
C GLY A 134 -4.38 -6.05 10.68
N PHE A 135 -3.59 -7.01 10.17
CA PHE A 135 -2.66 -6.75 9.07
C PHE A 135 -3.37 -6.34 7.77
N HIS A 136 -4.55 -6.91 7.46
CA HIS A 136 -5.35 -6.49 6.30
C HIS A 136 -5.75 -5.01 6.41
N ALA A 137 -6.25 -4.58 7.58
CA ALA A 137 -6.58 -3.18 7.80
C ALA A 137 -5.35 -2.26 7.66
N ARG A 138 -4.18 -2.71 8.13
CA ARG A 138 -2.91 -1.98 8.02
C ARG A 138 -2.51 -1.76 6.56
N VAL A 139 -2.50 -2.82 5.74
CA VAL A 139 -2.16 -2.74 4.32
C VAL A 139 -3.08 -1.78 3.59
N VAL A 140 -4.40 -1.88 3.77
CA VAL A 140 -5.36 -0.96 3.12
C VAL A 140 -5.09 0.50 3.49
N GLN A 141 -4.84 0.79 4.78
CA GLN A 141 -4.53 2.15 5.24
C GLN A 141 -3.19 2.65 4.68
N HIS A 142 -2.17 1.78 4.61
CA HIS A 142 -0.88 2.12 4.04
C HIS A 142 -1.00 2.51 2.57
N GLU A 143 -1.65 1.67 1.76
CA GLU A 143 -1.79 1.93 0.32
C GLU A 143 -2.65 3.17 0.04
N CYS A 144 -3.72 3.37 0.80
CA CYS A 144 -4.56 4.55 0.63
C CYS A 144 -3.89 5.86 1.09
N ASP A 145 -2.92 5.82 2.01
CA ASP A 145 -2.11 6.99 2.37
C ASP A 145 -1.33 7.55 1.17
N HIS A 146 -0.86 6.70 0.27
CA HIS A 146 -0.20 7.16 -0.96
C HIS A 146 -1.11 8.03 -1.84
N LEU A 147 -2.42 7.80 -1.81
CA LEU A 147 -3.38 8.56 -2.61
C LEU A 147 -3.59 9.99 -2.10
N ILE A 148 -3.22 10.25 -0.85
CA ILE A 148 -3.27 11.58 -0.23
C ILE A 148 -1.87 12.16 0.02
N GLY A 149 -0.85 11.64 -0.67
CA GLY A 149 0.51 12.13 -0.62
C GLY A 149 1.23 11.83 0.69
N ARG A 150 0.92 10.72 1.37
CA ARG A 150 1.55 10.33 2.64
C ARG A 150 2.35 9.05 2.51
N LEU A 151 3.56 9.07 3.09
CA LEU A 151 4.40 7.90 3.30
C LEU A 151 4.37 7.52 4.79
N TYR A 152 4.55 6.24 5.11
CA TYR A 152 4.40 5.74 6.48
C TYR A 152 5.26 6.47 7.54
N PRO A 153 6.49 6.99 7.24
CA PRO A 153 7.25 7.71 8.25
C PRO A 153 6.51 8.95 8.78
N THR A 154 5.61 9.55 7.98
CA THR A 154 4.80 10.70 8.43
C THR A 154 3.66 10.32 9.37
N ARG A 155 3.37 9.03 9.53
CA ARG A 155 2.38 8.50 10.46
C ARG A 155 3.00 8.03 11.79
N MET A 156 4.33 7.90 11.83
CA MET A 156 5.03 7.48 13.04
C MET A 156 4.90 8.52 14.14
N THR A 157 4.74 8.06 15.37
CA THR A 157 4.70 8.89 16.57
C THR A 157 6.04 8.92 17.30
N ASP A 158 6.91 7.96 17.00
CA ASP A 158 8.25 7.82 17.60
C ASP A 158 9.27 7.43 16.52
N LEU A 159 10.06 8.40 16.06
CA LEU A 159 11.07 8.18 15.04
C LEU A 159 12.29 7.39 15.55
N THR A 160 12.45 7.15 16.86
CA THR A 160 13.48 6.25 17.37
C THR A 160 13.22 4.80 16.99
N GLN A 161 12.02 4.48 16.54
CA GLN A 161 11.61 3.18 16.02
C GLN A 161 11.68 3.10 14.48
N LEU A 162 12.38 4.04 13.81
CA LEU A 162 12.70 3.97 12.39
C LEU A 162 14.16 3.51 12.24
N GLY A 163 14.38 2.49 11.44
CA GLY A 163 15.74 1.97 11.23
C GLY A 163 15.87 1.14 9.96
N PHE A 164 17.10 0.79 9.63
CA PHE A 164 17.39 -0.11 8.52
C PHE A 164 16.92 -1.53 8.83
N THR A 165 16.29 -2.18 7.85
CA THR A 165 15.76 -3.54 7.97
C THR A 165 16.85 -4.52 8.42
N SER A 166 18.04 -4.46 7.82
CA SER A 166 19.19 -5.29 8.15
C SER A 166 19.67 -5.15 9.60
N VAL A 167 19.44 -4.00 10.23
CA VAL A 167 19.80 -3.74 11.64
C VAL A 167 18.68 -4.18 12.59
N LEU A 168 17.42 -3.86 12.23
CA LEU A 168 16.25 -4.16 13.06
C LEU A 168 15.94 -5.67 13.06
N PHE A 169 16.15 -6.34 11.92
CA PHE A 169 15.83 -7.74 11.68
C PHE A 169 17.05 -8.44 11.06
N PRO A 170 18.08 -8.78 11.86
CA PRO A 170 19.26 -9.48 11.36
C PRO A 170 18.89 -10.79 10.66
N GLY A 171 19.29 -10.93 9.38
CA GLY A 171 18.91 -12.04 8.51
C GLY A 171 17.82 -11.74 7.48
N MET A 172 17.20 -10.58 7.55
CA MET A 172 16.46 -10.00 6.44
C MET A 172 17.40 -9.07 5.65
N ASP A 173 17.52 -9.27 4.35
CA ASP A 173 18.35 -8.42 3.50
C ASP A 173 17.70 -7.05 3.29
N ASP A 174 18.52 -5.98 3.21
CA ASP A 174 18.06 -4.64 2.80
C ASP A 174 17.54 -4.64 1.33
N ASN A 175 17.85 -5.71 0.58
CA ASN A 175 17.37 -5.96 -0.78
C ASN A 175 16.01 -6.68 -0.83
N ASP A 176 15.36 -6.90 0.29
CA ASP A 176 13.93 -7.29 0.36
C ASP A 176 13.02 -6.08 0.06
N GLU A 177 13.48 -5.28 -0.91
CA GLU A 177 12.78 -4.15 -1.51
C GLU A 177 11.84 -4.61 -2.63
#